data_37a84854d20fbbae0ff672cb61a3f2f6
#
_entry.id   37a84854d20fbbae0ff672cb61a3f2f6
#
_cell.length_a   1.000
_cell.length_b   1.000
_cell.length_c   1.000
_cell.angle_alpha   90.00
_cell.angle_beta   90.00
_cell.angle_gamma   90.00
#
_symmetry.space_group_name_H-M   'P 1'
#
loop_
_entity.id
_entity.type
_entity.pdbx_description
1 polymer ?
#
loop_
_entity_poly.entity_id
_entity_poly.type
_entity_poly.pdbx_seq_one_letter_code
_entity_poly.pdbx_strand_id
1 'polypeptide(L)'
;MRLVSLREHQTYECEPTTPAVARAMEATKLVDTSLTLDGRLLLRSGSMVGAARIIGGDEHVDLHVRPKIGIARLLWLLGYARDPRGWRTEPVGLTPEHDLVPAMAVAFATATYQALAPGLLQGYRTVEEALPLVRGRLREADQLRTRPGLALPVEVRYDDYDTDIPENQILLSAVRRLHRLPGVPPATCNALHRIAAALADVTPLTAGAPIPEASSNRFNNRYQPALRLARLILAGESIEHSHGSTLAAGFVFDLNTVFEDWLTTALRHAVETRYGGTVTGQHQMHLDRDRRLPLVRPDITWWHGRQCLAVIDAKYKAPGNTPPRDDIYQLLAYCTTLNLPRGHLVYASAGAESVTYQLTGSGVHIVVHRVDLAAPVTHLHEQIEKVAEAITSVEVASGVSATPTAGPDAAVKDGGYPS
;
A
#
# COMPACT_ATOMS: atom_id res chain seq x y z
N MET A 1 -26.48 -13.37 13.99
CA MET A 1 -25.17 -12.99 13.41
C MET A 1 -24.69 -14.13 12.53
N ARG A 2 -24.41 -13.88 11.27
CA ARG A 2 -23.99 -14.86 10.27
C ARG A 2 -22.57 -14.54 9.82
N LEU A 3 -21.67 -15.51 9.86
CA LEU A 3 -20.31 -15.40 9.30
C LEU A 3 -20.30 -15.97 7.89
N VAL A 4 -19.85 -15.19 6.92
CA VAL A 4 -19.64 -15.59 5.53
C VAL A 4 -18.15 -15.43 5.21
N SER A 5 -17.48 -16.54 4.88
CA SER A 5 -16.06 -16.53 4.59
C SER A 5 -15.77 -17.15 3.22
N LEU A 6 -15.12 -16.38 2.35
CA LEU A 6 -14.71 -16.77 1.01
C LEU A 6 -13.19 -16.59 0.85
N ARG A 7 -12.64 -17.23 -0.18
CA ARG A 7 -11.34 -16.85 -0.73
C ARG A 7 -11.54 -15.90 -1.92
N GLU A 8 -10.51 -15.16 -2.30
CA GLU A 8 -10.53 -14.39 -3.54
C GLU A 8 -10.87 -15.27 -4.76
N HIS A 9 -11.60 -14.70 -5.72
CA HIS A 9 -12.08 -15.37 -6.93
C HIS A 9 -12.89 -16.65 -6.66
N GLN A 10 -13.62 -16.70 -5.55
CA GLN A 10 -14.50 -17.81 -5.19
C GLN A 10 -15.96 -17.40 -5.37
N THR A 11 -16.77 -18.38 -5.74
CA THR A 11 -18.23 -18.29 -5.74
C THR A 11 -18.76 -19.08 -4.56
N TYR A 12 -19.75 -18.51 -3.84
CA TYR A 12 -20.35 -19.13 -2.66
C TYR A 12 -21.86 -18.91 -2.66
N GLU A 13 -22.61 -19.98 -2.51
CA GLU A 13 -24.07 -19.92 -2.38
C GLU A 13 -24.48 -19.94 -0.91
N CYS A 14 -25.43 -19.10 -0.59
CA CYS A 14 -25.93 -19.03 0.76
C CYS A 14 -27.44 -18.71 0.82
N GLU A 15 -28.02 -18.81 2.00
CA GLU A 15 -29.40 -18.42 2.24
C GLU A 15 -29.66 -16.96 1.83
N PRO A 16 -30.83 -16.65 1.27
CA PRO A 16 -31.17 -15.29 0.87
C PRO A 16 -31.11 -14.34 2.05
N THR A 17 -30.87 -13.08 1.75
CA THR A 17 -30.86 -11.97 2.70
C THR A 17 -31.78 -10.86 2.19
N THR A 18 -32.07 -9.86 3.02
CA THR A 18 -32.84 -8.71 2.55
C THR A 18 -32.14 -7.98 1.42
N PRO A 19 -32.86 -7.38 0.46
CA PRO A 19 -32.25 -6.60 -0.62
C PRO A 19 -31.37 -5.44 -0.14
N ALA A 20 -31.66 -4.91 1.06
CA ALA A 20 -30.85 -3.86 1.67
C ALA A 20 -29.48 -4.39 2.12
N VAL A 21 -29.45 -5.57 2.76
CA VAL A 21 -28.22 -6.23 3.19
C VAL A 21 -27.40 -6.70 1.98
N ALA A 22 -28.03 -7.26 0.92
CA ALA A 22 -27.34 -7.65 -0.30
C ALA A 22 -26.64 -6.44 -0.97
N ARG A 23 -27.33 -5.32 -1.12
CA ARG A 23 -26.74 -4.07 -1.63
C ARG A 23 -25.61 -3.54 -0.75
N ALA A 24 -25.75 -3.65 0.57
CA ALA A 24 -24.70 -3.26 1.50
C ALA A 24 -23.46 -4.17 1.39
N MET A 25 -23.64 -5.47 1.11
CA MET A 25 -22.53 -6.40 0.78
C MET A 25 -21.79 -5.94 -0.48
N GLU A 26 -22.50 -5.62 -1.57
CA GLU A 26 -21.89 -5.08 -2.80
C GLU A 26 -21.15 -3.77 -2.57
N ALA A 27 -21.72 -2.87 -1.75
CA ALA A 27 -21.10 -1.60 -1.41
C ALA A 27 -19.74 -1.78 -0.68
N THR A 28 -19.50 -2.95 -0.08
CA THR A 28 -18.17 -3.28 0.49
C THR A 28 -17.11 -3.55 -0.58
N LYS A 29 -17.49 -3.77 -1.84
CA LYS A 29 -16.61 -4.20 -2.94
C LYS A 29 -15.95 -5.56 -2.72
N LEU A 30 -16.24 -6.25 -1.63
CA LEU A 30 -15.68 -7.58 -1.35
C LEU A 30 -16.33 -8.66 -2.21
N VAL A 31 -17.62 -8.51 -2.50
CA VAL A 31 -18.40 -9.47 -3.30
C VAL A 31 -19.40 -8.76 -4.21
N ASP A 32 -19.66 -9.37 -5.35
CA ASP A 32 -20.83 -9.13 -6.17
C ASP A 32 -21.94 -10.09 -5.73
N THR A 33 -23.20 -9.64 -5.74
CA THR A 33 -24.34 -10.47 -5.34
C THR A 33 -25.25 -10.74 -6.52
N SER A 34 -25.81 -11.95 -6.59
CA SER A 34 -26.86 -12.33 -7.54
C SER A 34 -27.77 -13.39 -6.94
N LEU A 35 -28.95 -13.57 -7.52
CA LEU A 35 -29.86 -14.62 -7.10
C LEU A 35 -29.78 -15.79 -8.09
N THR A 36 -29.77 -17.01 -7.56
CA THR A 36 -29.90 -18.23 -8.33
C THR A 36 -31.38 -18.47 -8.71
N LEU A 37 -31.65 -19.38 -9.64
CA LEU A 37 -33.02 -19.69 -10.09
C LEU A 37 -33.91 -20.25 -8.98
N ASP A 38 -33.33 -20.90 -7.98
CA ASP A 38 -33.97 -21.44 -6.78
C ASP A 38 -34.04 -20.43 -5.62
N GLY A 39 -33.70 -19.16 -5.88
CA GLY A 39 -33.86 -18.06 -4.93
C GLY A 39 -32.78 -17.96 -3.85
N ARG A 40 -31.66 -18.68 -3.99
CA ARG A 40 -30.50 -18.57 -3.10
C ARG A 40 -29.66 -17.36 -3.48
N LEU A 41 -28.92 -16.83 -2.51
CA LEU A 41 -27.98 -15.74 -2.74
C LEU A 41 -26.63 -16.32 -3.18
N LEU A 42 -26.17 -15.89 -4.38
CA LEU A 42 -24.86 -16.22 -4.92
C LEU A 42 -23.92 -15.03 -4.69
N LEU A 43 -22.83 -15.27 -3.98
CA LEU A 43 -21.77 -14.31 -3.71
C LEU A 43 -20.56 -14.67 -4.56
N ARG A 44 -20.01 -13.68 -5.26
CA ARG A 44 -18.78 -13.84 -6.07
C ARG A 44 -17.74 -12.84 -5.60
N SER A 45 -16.63 -13.32 -5.07
CA SER A 45 -15.48 -12.47 -4.71
C SER A 45 -14.56 -12.22 -5.90
N GLY A 46 -13.94 -11.04 -5.93
CA GLY A 46 -12.89 -10.65 -6.88
C GLY A 46 -11.51 -10.66 -6.24
N SER A 47 -10.70 -9.64 -6.59
CA SER A 47 -9.38 -9.37 -6.03
C SER A 47 -9.39 -8.53 -4.75
N MET A 48 -10.58 -8.09 -4.31
CA MET A 48 -10.73 -7.39 -3.03
C MET A 48 -10.70 -8.38 -1.87
N VAL A 49 -9.84 -8.13 -0.88
CA VAL A 49 -9.70 -8.95 0.33
C VAL A 49 -9.85 -8.12 1.58
N GLY A 50 -10.36 -8.74 2.63
CA GLY A 50 -10.58 -8.05 3.90
C GLY A 50 -11.77 -8.57 4.68
N ALA A 51 -12.31 -7.73 5.55
CA ALA A 51 -13.49 -8.05 6.37
C ALA A 51 -14.45 -6.85 6.45
N ALA A 52 -15.73 -7.14 6.43
CA ALA A 52 -16.76 -6.13 6.61
C ALA A 52 -17.90 -6.68 7.50
N ARG A 53 -18.44 -5.80 8.34
CA ARG A 53 -19.64 -6.05 9.10
C ARG A 53 -20.81 -5.30 8.48
N ILE A 54 -21.86 -6.01 8.16
CA ILE A 54 -23.11 -5.47 7.64
C ILE A 54 -24.21 -5.68 8.68
N ILE A 55 -24.90 -4.59 9.02
CA ILE A 55 -26.02 -4.59 9.95
C ILE A 55 -27.22 -4.00 9.22
N GLY A 56 -28.30 -4.77 9.06
CA GLY A 56 -29.53 -4.33 8.41
C GLY A 56 -30.75 -4.86 9.14
N GLY A 57 -31.39 -4.00 9.95
CA GLY A 57 -32.47 -4.43 10.83
C GLY A 57 -32.00 -5.51 11.82
N ASP A 58 -32.64 -6.67 11.79
CA ASP A 58 -32.28 -7.82 12.65
C ASP A 58 -31.17 -8.70 12.03
N GLU A 59 -30.79 -8.44 10.79
CA GLU A 59 -29.73 -9.20 10.12
C GLU A 59 -28.34 -8.61 10.39
N HIS A 60 -27.44 -9.47 10.86
CA HIS A 60 -26.04 -9.15 11.09
C HIS A 60 -25.18 -10.13 10.32
N VAL A 61 -24.36 -9.63 9.40
CA VAL A 61 -23.44 -10.44 8.56
C VAL A 61 -22.02 -9.94 8.72
N ASP A 62 -21.13 -10.83 9.13
CA ASP A 62 -19.69 -10.62 9.06
C ASP A 62 -19.17 -11.31 7.78
N LEU A 63 -18.71 -10.51 6.82
CA LEU A 63 -18.21 -10.96 5.52
C LEU A 63 -16.68 -10.90 5.51
N HIS A 64 -16.05 -12.03 5.24
CA HIS A 64 -14.59 -12.15 5.16
C HIS A 64 -14.19 -12.69 3.80
N VAL A 65 -13.27 -12.01 3.11
CA VAL A 65 -12.62 -12.48 1.89
C VAL A 65 -11.12 -12.59 2.13
N ARG A 66 -10.59 -13.82 2.02
CA ARG A 66 -9.20 -14.15 2.31
C ARG A 66 -8.36 -14.16 1.04
N PRO A 67 -7.12 -13.64 1.08
CA PRO A 67 -6.20 -13.76 -0.04
C PRO A 67 -5.74 -15.21 -0.24
N LYS A 68 -5.37 -15.58 -1.47
CA LYS A 68 -4.69 -16.86 -1.77
C LYS A 68 -3.26 -16.87 -1.26
N ILE A 69 -2.60 -15.72 -1.31
CA ILE A 69 -1.31 -15.53 -0.65
C ILE A 69 -1.50 -15.47 0.86
N GLY A 70 -0.55 -15.98 1.63
CA GLY A 70 -0.62 -15.89 3.10
C GLY A 70 -0.66 -14.44 3.58
N ILE A 71 -1.32 -14.21 4.72
CA ILE A 71 -1.49 -12.86 5.28
C ILE A 71 -0.14 -12.19 5.58
N ALA A 72 0.84 -12.96 6.08
CA ALA A 72 2.20 -12.44 6.29
C ALA A 72 2.79 -11.87 4.99
N ARG A 73 2.59 -12.59 3.87
CA ARG A 73 3.01 -12.15 2.55
C ARG A 73 2.26 -10.89 2.09
N LEU A 74 0.95 -10.83 2.28
CA LEU A 74 0.18 -9.62 1.96
C LEU A 74 0.69 -8.41 2.73
N LEU A 75 0.90 -8.54 4.03
CA LEU A 75 1.43 -7.45 4.86
C LEU A 75 2.86 -7.06 4.44
N TRP A 76 3.67 -8.04 4.03
CA TRP A 76 5.00 -7.78 3.51
C TRP A 76 4.95 -6.99 2.19
N LEU A 77 4.11 -7.36 1.22
CA LEU A 77 3.94 -6.64 -0.04
C LEU A 77 3.51 -5.19 0.20
N LEU A 78 2.47 -5.00 1.03
CA LEU A 78 1.97 -3.68 1.42
C LEU A 78 3.04 -2.82 2.10
N GLY A 79 3.83 -3.43 2.98
CA GLY A 79 4.89 -2.76 3.70
C GLY A 79 6.08 -2.40 2.82
N TYR A 80 6.52 -3.34 1.99
CA TYR A 80 7.63 -3.15 1.05
C TYR A 80 7.33 -2.04 0.03
N ALA A 81 6.12 -1.99 -0.50
CA ALA A 81 5.71 -0.95 -1.44
C ALA A 81 5.90 0.48 -0.89
N ARG A 82 5.83 0.65 0.43
CA ARG A 82 5.96 1.95 1.12
C ARG A 82 7.32 2.22 1.71
N ASP A 83 7.97 1.19 2.23
CA ASP A 83 9.27 1.27 2.90
C ASP A 83 10.09 0.00 2.63
N PRO A 84 10.76 -0.09 1.45
CA PRO A 84 11.55 -1.28 1.10
C PRO A 84 12.67 -1.59 2.11
N ARG A 85 13.21 -0.56 2.76
CA ARG A 85 14.31 -0.74 3.73
C ARG A 85 13.81 -1.32 5.06
N GLY A 86 12.59 -0.96 5.46
CA GLY A 86 11.98 -1.42 6.69
C GLY A 86 11.37 -2.83 6.62
N TRP A 87 11.11 -3.33 5.40
CA TRP A 87 10.44 -4.61 5.14
C TRP A 87 11.35 -5.59 4.38
N ARG A 88 12.59 -5.76 4.83
CA ARG A 88 13.52 -6.71 4.22
C ARG A 88 13.15 -8.16 4.43
N THR A 89 12.41 -8.46 5.50
CA THR A 89 11.94 -9.81 5.86
C THR A 89 10.46 -9.79 6.16
N GLU A 90 9.80 -10.94 6.02
CA GLU A 90 8.41 -11.08 6.40
C GLU A 90 8.20 -10.86 7.91
N PRO A 91 7.02 -10.34 8.33
CA PRO A 91 6.66 -10.25 9.73
C PRO A 91 6.69 -11.64 10.38
N VAL A 92 7.47 -11.79 11.43
CA VAL A 92 7.56 -13.05 12.20
C VAL A 92 6.40 -13.09 13.20
N GLY A 93 5.80 -14.29 13.39
CA GLY A 93 4.77 -14.54 14.41
C GLY A 93 3.32 -14.43 13.95
N LEU A 94 3.08 -14.27 12.64
CA LEU A 94 1.74 -14.41 12.07
C LEU A 94 1.51 -15.88 11.69
N THR A 95 0.51 -16.51 12.30
CA THR A 95 0.12 -17.88 11.91
C THR A 95 -0.70 -17.83 10.61
N PRO A 96 -0.54 -18.83 9.72
CA PRO A 96 -1.23 -18.84 8.41
C PRO A 96 -2.76 -18.90 8.49
N GLU A 97 -3.29 -19.26 9.65
CA GLU A 97 -4.72 -19.55 9.85
C GLU A 97 -5.59 -18.36 10.24
N HIS A 98 -4.99 -17.21 10.52
CA HIS A 98 -5.74 -16.02 10.97
C HIS A 98 -6.32 -15.25 9.78
N ASP A 99 -7.52 -14.71 9.97
CA ASP A 99 -8.08 -13.70 9.07
C ASP A 99 -7.24 -12.41 9.13
N LEU A 100 -7.30 -11.61 8.09
CA LEU A 100 -6.46 -10.41 7.91
C LEU A 100 -6.56 -9.45 9.10
N VAL A 101 -7.80 -9.12 9.53
CA VAL A 101 -8.02 -8.15 10.61
C VAL A 101 -7.51 -8.66 11.95
N PRO A 102 -7.81 -9.89 12.40
CA PRO A 102 -7.20 -10.46 13.61
C PRO A 102 -5.69 -10.45 13.58
N ALA A 103 -5.08 -10.91 12.49
CA ALA A 103 -3.62 -10.98 12.36
C ALA A 103 -2.96 -9.60 12.47
N MET A 104 -3.48 -8.61 11.74
CA MET A 104 -3.00 -7.24 11.81
C MET A 104 -3.16 -6.63 13.20
N ALA A 105 -4.32 -6.85 13.84
CA ALA A 105 -4.59 -6.30 15.17
C ALA A 105 -3.64 -6.87 16.24
N VAL A 106 -3.38 -8.18 16.20
CA VAL A 106 -2.46 -8.86 17.13
C VAL A 106 -1.03 -8.36 16.90
N ALA A 107 -0.55 -8.34 15.64
CA ALA A 107 0.79 -7.88 15.30
C ALA A 107 1.01 -6.41 15.72
N PHE A 108 0.03 -5.55 15.42
CA PHE A 108 0.08 -4.14 15.77
C PHE A 108 0.06 -3.92 17.29
N ALA A 109 -0.84 -4.60 18.02
CA ALA A 109 -0.91 -4.48 19.47
C ALA A 109 0.40 -4.92 20.16
N THR A 110 0.99 -6.03 19.69
CA THR A 110 2.26 -6.54 20.20
C THR A 110 3.41 -5.57 19.95
N ALA A 111 3.56 -5.10 18.70
CA ALA A 111 4.61 -4.16 18.33
C ALA A 111 4.46 -2.81 19.08
N THR A 112 3.22 -2.34 19.23
CA THR A 112 2.94 -1.10 19.94
C THR A 112 3.22 -1.23 21.45
N TYR A 113 2.82 -2.33 22.05
CA TYR A 113 3.12 -2.60 23.45
C TYR A 113 4.63 -2.59 23.72
N GLN A 114 5.43 -3.24 22.86
CA GLN A 114 6.88 -3.23 22.93
C GLN A 114 7.47 -1.82 22.75
N ALA A 115 6.92 -1.04 21.80
CA ALA A 115 7.35 0.33 21.57
C ALA A 115 7.10 1.25 22.76
N LEU A 116 5.96 1.07 23.47
CA LEU A 116 5.56 1.91 24.59
C LEU A 116 6.12 1.45 25.95
N ALA A 117 6.63 0.22 26.07
CA ALA A 117 7.11 -0.35 27.32
C ALA A 117 8.14 0.52 28.07
N PRO A 118 9.13 1.19 27.41
CA PRO A 118 10.05 2.11 28.07
C PRO A 118 9.48 3.51 28.35
N GLY A 119 8.17 3.74 28.12
CA GLY A 119 7.51 5.05 28.20
C GLY A 119 7.17 5.64 26.81
N LEU A 120 6.32 6.67 26.81
CA LEU A 120 5.96 7.38 25.60
C LEU A 120 7.14 8.14 25.01
N LEU A 121 7.22 8.16 23.67
CA LEU A 121 8.13 9.06 22.99
C LEU A 121 7.62 10.49 23.15
N GLN A 122 8.52 11.40 23.44
CA GLN A 122 8.25 12.84 23.49
C GLN A 122 9.09 13.55 22.45
N GLY A 123 8.60 14.68 21.98
CA GLY A 123 9.30 15.50 21.01
C GLY A 123 8.85 16.95 21.04
N TYR A 124 9.59 17.79 20.34
CA TYR A 124 9.23 19.18 20.19
C TYR A 124 8.15 19.33 19.14
N ARG A 125 7.06 20.02 19.53
CA ARG A 125 5.96 20.40 18.66
C ARG A 125 5.81 21.91 18.67
N THR A 126 5.82 22.53 17.51
CA THR A 126 5.51 23.95 17.39
C THR A 126 4.03 24.18 17.67
N VAL A 127 3.72 24.94 18.68
CA VAL A 127 2.37 25.33 19.10
C VAL A 127 2.12 26.79 18.73
N GLU A 128 0.96 27.04 18.15
CA GLU A 128 0.48 28.39 17.84
C GLU A 128 -0.84 28.60 18.56
N GLU A 129 -0.85 29.52 19.54
CA GLU A 129 -2.03 29.82 20.32
C GLU A 129 -2.02 31.25 20.88
N ALA A 130 -3.16 31.67 21.38
CA ALA A 130 -3.30 32.97 22.06
C ALA A 130 -3.15 32.82 23.58
N LEU A 131 -2.10 33.39 24.17
CA LEU A 131 -1.79 33.31 25.60
C LEU A 131 -1.86 34.68 26.30
N PRO A 132 -2.17 34.71 27.62
CA PRO A 132 -2.16 35.93 28.38
C PRO A 132 -0.75 36.49 28.65
N LEU A 133 0.29 35.71 28.28
CA LEU A 133 1.70 36.11 28.40
C LEU A 133 2.47 35.66 27.13
N VAL A 134 3.57 36.36 26.84
CA VAL A 134 4.45 36.01 25.72
C VAL A 134 5.26 34.77 26.04
N ARG A 135 5.07 33.68 25.26
CA ARG A 135 5.88 32.48 25.27
C ARG A 135 6.43 32.26 23.87
N GLY A 136 7.75 32.17 23.73
CA GLY A 136 8.39 32.01 22.42
C GLY A 136 8.36 33.28 21.57
N ARG A 137 7.88 33.17 20.32
CA ARG A 137 7.81 34.30 19.37
C ARG A 137 6.40 34.84 19.22
N LEU A 138 6.27 36.16 19.20
CA LEU A 138 5.01 36.82 18.90
C LEU A 138 4.70 36.67 17.40
N ARG A 139 3.47 36.30 17.08
CA ARG A 139 2.93 36.22 15.71
C ARG A 139 2.30 37.57 15.36
N GLU A 140 3.15 38.55 15.05
CA GLU A 140 2.75 39.96 14.88
C GLU A 140 1.63 40.16 13.84
N ALA A 141 1.72 39.47 12.71
CA ALA A 141 0.70 39.58 11.65
C ALA A 141 -0.68 39.06 12.10
N ASP A 142 -0.69 37.94 12.86
CA ASP A 142 -1.94 37.37 13.38
C ASP A 142 -2.47 38.20 14.56
N GLN A 143 -1.58 38.75 15.38
CA GLN A 143 -1.93 39.67 16.47
C GLN A 143 -2.61 40.93 15.90
N LEU A 144 -2.02 41.56 14.87
CA LEU A 144 -2.59 42.74 14.25
C LEU A 144 -3.93 42.49 13.54
N ARG A 145 -4.09 41.27 12.97
CA ARG A 145 -5.31 40.85 12.28
C ARG A 145 -6.45 40.57 13.27
N THR A 146 -6.18 39.88 14.37
CA THR A 146 -7.18 39.45 15.36
C THR A 146 -7.42 40.46 16.45
N ARG A 147 -6.35 41.13 16.93
CA ARG A 147 -6.39 42.10 18.04
C ARG A 147 -5.35 43.17 17.81
N PRO A 148 -5.75 44.29 17.17
CA PRO A 148 -4.84 45.42 16.94
C PRO A 148 -4.18 45.91 18.22
N GLY A 149 -2.86 46.06 18.21
CA GLY A 149 -2.05 46.44 19.36
C GLY A 149 -1.61 45.26 20.23
N LEU A 150 -1.15 45.52 21.44
CA LEU A 150 -0.71 44.53 22.42
C LEU A 150 -1.83 44.07 23.37
N ALA A 151 -3.07 44.03 22.88
CA ALA A 151 -4.20 43.55 23.66
C ALA A 151 -4.05 42.06 23.96
N LEU A 152 -4.21 41.67 25.21
CA LEU A 152 -4.21 40.25 25.64
C LEU A 152 -5.50 39.53 25.25
N PRO A 153 -5.42 38.25 24.92
CA PRO A 153 -4.22 37.41 24.83
C PRO A 153 -3.39 37.71 23.58
N VAL A 154 -2.07 37.43 23.64
CA VAL A 154 -1.14 37.62 22.51
C VAL A 154 -0.99 36.35 21.71
N GLU A 155 -0.97 36.48 20.37
CA GLU A 155 -0.73 35.37 19.46
C GLU A 155 0.75 34.98 19.49
N VAL A 156 1.04 33.78 19.93
CA VAL A 156 2.41 33.30 20.11
C VAL A 156 2.67 32.00 19.36
N ARG A 157 3.95 31.77 19.02
CA ARG A 157 4.47 30.50 18.51
C ARG A 157 5.64 30.08 19.40
N TYR A 158 5.58 28.88 19.89
CA TYR A 158 6.66 28.29 20.70
C TYR A 158 6.76 26.79 20.48
N ASP A 159 7.91 26.22 20.80
CA ASP A 159 8.10 24.78 20.77
C ASP A 159 7.81 24.21 22.17
N ASP A 160 6.89 23.27 22.23
CA ASP A 160 6.53 22.53 23.45
C ASP A 160 7.06 21.11 23.35
N TYR A 161 7.56 20.60 24.48
CA TYR A 161 8.08 19.22 24.57
C TYR A 161 6.98 18.33 25.13
N ASP A 162 6.33 17.58 24.26
CA ASP A 162 5.06 16.93 24.53
C ASP A 162 5.03 15.50 23.98
N THR A 163 4.06 14.72 24.43
CA THR A 163 3.72 13.40 23.91
C THR A 163 2.82 13.45 22.68
N ASP A 164 2.16 14.58 22.39
CA ASP A 164 1.28 14.76 21.24
C ASP A 164 2.07 15.00 19.94
N ILE A 165 2.90 14.04 19.58
CA ILE A 165 3.77 14.03 18.41
C ILE A 165 3.21 13.11 17.31
N PRO A 166 3.63 13.29 16.03
CA PRO A 166 3.14 12.51 14.91
C PRO A 166 3.18 11.00 15.12
N GLU A 167 4.24 10.47 15.75
CA GLU A 167 4.38 9.04 16.02
C GLU A 167 3.24 8.52 16.90
N ASN A 168 2.96 9.19 18.00
CA ASN A 168 1.92 8.80 18.94
C ASN A 168 0.51 9.03 18.34
N GLN A 169 0.32 10.10 17.56
CA GLN A 169 -0.93 10.38 16.84
C GLN A 169 -1.26 9.29 15.84
N ILE A 170 -0.26 8.79 15.09
CA ILE A 170 -0.40 7.67 14.15
C ILE A 170 -0.81 6.40 14.89
N LEU A 171 -0.14 6.08 16.01
CA LEU A 171 -0.47 4.88 16.80
C LEU A 171 -1.90 4.94 17.36
N LEU A 172 -2.29 6.08 17.97
CA LEU A 172 -3.63 6.25 18.52
C LEU A 172 -4.72 6.14 17.43
N SER A 173 -4.47 6.74 16.27
CA SER A 173 -5.40 6.68 15.14
C SER A 173 -5.59 5.25 14.64
N ALA A 174 -4.52 4.46 14.54
CA ALA A 174 -4.59 3.05 14.19
C ALA A 174 -5.35 2.22 15.25
N VAL A 175 -5.13 2.48 16.54
CA VAL A 175 -5.91 1.86 17.63
C VAL A 175 -7.40 2.13 17.46
N ARG A 176 -7.78 3.40 17.30
CA ARG A 176 -9.19 3.81 17.12
C ARG A 176 -9.82 3.16 15.89
N ARG A 177 -9.05 3.00 14.80
CA ARG A 177 -9.52 2.33 13.61
C ARG A 177 -9.77 0.84 13.86
N LEU A 178 -8.82 0.13 14.47
CA LEU A 178 -8.97 -1.30 14.79
C LEU A 178 -10.17 -1.59 15.70
N HIS A 179 -10.48 -0.71 16.64
CA HIS A 179 -11.67 -0.87 17.51
C HIS A 179 -13.01 -0.89 16.76
N ARG A 180 -13.06 -0.29 15.56
CA ARG A 180 -14.26 -0.25 14.72
C ARG A 180 -14.36 -1.45 13.77
N LEU A 181 -13.28 -2.22 13.61
CA LEU A 181 -13.25 -3.33 12.67
C LEU A 181 -13.85 -4.60 13.28
N PRO A 182 -14.59 -5.39 12.48
CA PRO A 182 -15.07 -6.69 12.89
C PRO A 182 -13.93 -7.71 13.01
N GLY A 183 -14.12 -8.71 13.87
CA GLY A 183 -13.20 -9.85 13.96
C GLY A 183 -11.95 -9.63 14.82
N VAL A 184 -11.76 -8.47 15.44
CA VAL A 184 -10.64 -8.27 16.39
C VAL A 184 -10.86 -9.15 17.63
N PRO A 185 -9.88 -10.00 18.02
CA PRO A 185 -10.04 -10.88 19.18
C PRO A 185 -10.26 -10.11 20.49
N PRO A 186 -11.09 -10.59 21.44
CA PRO A 186 -11.36 -9.89 22.69
C PRO A 186 -10.11 -9.57 23.51
N ALA A 187 -9.13 -10.48 23.57
CA ALA A 187 -7.85 -10.24 24.25
C ALA A 187 -7.08 -9.08 23.61
N THR A 188 -7.12 -8.99 22.27
CA THR A 188 -6.49 -7.89 21.53
C THR A 188 -7.24 -6.59 21.72
N CYS A 189 -8.57 -6.59 21.76
CA CYS A 189 -9.37 -5.41 22.11
C CYS A 189 -8.94 -4.85 23.48
N ASN A 190 -8.77 -5.71 24.49
CA ASN A 190 -8.29 -5.29 25.81
C ASN A 190 -6.87 -4.70 25.77
N ALA A 191 -5.98 -5.25 24.93
CA ALA A 191 -4.65 -4.69 24.72
C ALA A 191 -4.72 -3.31 24.05
N LEU A 192 -5.55 -3.16 23.02
CA LEU A 192 -5.78 -1.89 22.33
C LEU A 192 -6.38 -0.82 23.26
N HIS A 193 -7.30 -1.20 24.16
CA HIS A 193 -7.82 -0.27 25.18
C HIS A 193 -6.72 0.23 26.13
N ARG A 194 -5.80 -0.65 26.57
CA ARG A 194 -4.66 -0.24 27.39
C ARG A 194 -3.71 0.71 26.65
N ILE A 195 -3.48 0.44 25.36
CA ILE A 195 -2.67 1.33 24.51
C ILE A 195 -3.37 2.68 24.34
N ALA A 196 -4.68 2.71 24.09
CA ALA A 196 -5.45 3.95 23.99
C ALA A 196 -5.40 4.76 25.29
N ALA A 197 -5.49 4.09 26.46
CA ALA A 197 -5.37 4.74 27.75
C ALA A 197 -3.97 5.33 27.98
N ALA A 198 -2.92 4.64 27.55
CA ALA A 198 -1.55 5.18 27.62
C ALA A 198 -1.34 6.41 26.70
N LEU A 199 -2.14 6.54 25.64
CA LEU A 199 -2.11 7.65 24.69
C LEU A 199 -3.27 8.65 24.91
N ALA A 200 -3.80 8.75 26.14
CA ALA A 200 -4.99 9.56 26.45
C ALA A 200 -4.81 11.06 26.13
N ASP A 201 -3.61 11.58 26.34
CA ASP A 201 -3.26 12.99 26.11
C ASP A 201 -2.85 13.29 24.66
N VAL A 202 -2.91 12.28 23.76
CA VAL A 202 -2.52 12.41 22.37
C VAL A 202 -3.74 12.70 21.49
N THR A 203 -3.61 13.65 20.56
CA THR A 203 -4.64 13.99 19.59
C THR A 203 -4.63 12.99 18.42
N PRO A 204 -5.75 12.35 18.08
CA PRO A 204 -5.80 11.48 16.90
C PRO A 204 -5.71 12.29 15.62
N LEU A 205 -5.22 11.68 14.54
CA LEU A 205 -5.23 12.28 13.21
C LEU A 205 -6.66 12.53 12.73
N THR A 206 -6.86 13.65 12.05
CA THR A 206 -8.14 13.95 11.39
C THR A 206 -8.41 12.92 10.29
N ALA A 207 -9.63 12.42 10.23
CA ALA A 207 -10.03 11.48 9.18
C ALA A 207 -9.84 12.10 7.78
N GLY A 208 -9.21 11.36 6.87
CA GLY A 208 -8.93 11.81 5.50
C GLY A 208 -7.71 12.74 5.35
N ALA A 209 -7.10 13.18 6.44
CA ALA A 209 -5.85 13.94 6.37
C ALA A 209 -4.67 13.02 5.97
N PRO A 210 -3.65 13.55 5.26
CA PRO A 210 -2.45 12.78 4.97
C PRO A 210 -1.76 12.33 6.26
N ILE A 211 -1.27 11.09 6.27
CA ILE A 211 -0.55 10.55 7.42
C ILE A 211 0.80 11.27 7.52
N PRO A 212 1.14 11.88 8.66
CA PRO A 212 2.40 12.59 8.83
C PRO A 212 3.61 11.68 8.59
N GLU A 213 4.66 12.25 7.98
CA GLU A 213 5.95 11.59 7.91
C GLU A 213 6.63 11.64 9.29
N ALA A 214 6.87 10.46 9.85
CA ALA A 214 7.73 10.30 11.02
C ALA A 214 9.05 9.67 10.53
N SER A 215 10.03 10.51 10.24
CA SER A 215 11.34 10.07 9.75
C SER A 215 12.02 9.17 10.78
N SER A 216 12.57 8.04 10.32
CA SER A 216 13.30 7.13 11.20
C SER A 216 14.57 7.78 11.72
N ASN A 217 14.73 7.81 13.04
CA ASN A 217 15.91 8.30 13.73
C ASN A 217 16.25 7.40 14.92
N ARG A 218 17.41 7.63 15.56
CA ARG A 218 17.86 6.82 16.68
C ARG A 218 16.91 6.81 17.88
N PHE A 219 16.11 7.85 18.05
CA PHE A 219 15.21 8.00 19.20
C PHE A 219 13.88 7.28 19.02
N ASN A 220 13.36 7.22 17.75
CA ASN A 220 12.10 6.56 17.44
C ASN A 220 12.27 5.17 16.81
N ASN A 221 13.48 4.61 16.81
CA ASN A 221 13.75 3.32 16.17
C ASN A 221 12.89 2.18 16.75
N ARG A 222 12.64 2.20 18.06
CA ARG A 222 11.76 1.22 18.73
C ARG A 222 10.29 1.31 18.29
N TYR A 223 9.85 2.47 17.78
CA TYR A 223 8.50 2.71 17.29
C TYR A 223 8.31 2.24 15.86
N GLN A 224 9.37 2.07 15.08
CA GLN A 224 9.28 1.79 13.65
C GLN A 224 8.46 0.54 13.31
N PRO A 225 8.57 -0.61 14.00
CA PRO A 225 7.72 -1.77 13.73
C PRO A 225 6.22 -1.46 13.91
N ALA A 226 5.86 -0.75 14.99
CA ALA A 226 4.49 -0.36 15.28
C ALA A 226 3.97 0.69 14.27
N LEU A 227 4.79 1.70 13.93
CA LEU A 227 4.45 2.74 12.96
C LEU A 227 4.24 2.18 11.55
N ARG A 228 5.04 1.20 11.12
CA ARG A 228 4.83 0.53 9.84
C ARG A 228 3.46 -0.15 9.77
N LEU A 229 3.10 -0.92 10.80
CA LEU A 229 1.78 -1.56 10.89
C LEU A 229 0.65 -0.53 11.02
N ALA A 230 0.84 0.51 11.83
CA ALA A 230 -0.14 1.59 11.96
C ALA A 230 -0.44 2.27 10.62
N ARG A 231 0.59 2.57 9.83
CA ARG A 231 0.44 3.14 8.49
C ARG A 231 -0.31 2.21 7.53
N LEU A 232 -0.07 0.89 7.59
CA LEU A 232 -0.83 -0.08 6.81
C LEU A 232 -2.31 -0.10 7.23
N ILE A 233 -2.58 -0.10 8.54
CA ILE A 233 -3.93 -0.03 9.08
C ILE A 233 -4.63 1.25 8.62
N LEU A 234 -3.97 2.39 8.68
CA LEU A 234 -4.54 3.68 8.27
C LEU A 234 -4.68 3.85 6.76
N ALA A 235 -3.91 3.12 5.98
CA ALA A 235 -3.94 3.19 4.52
C ALA A 235 -4.95 2.25 3.85
N GLY A 236 -5.39 1.19 4.52
CA GLY A 236 -6.46 0.34 4.00
C GLY A 236 -7.72 1.16 3.71
N GLU A 237 -8.47 0.81 2.69
CA GLU A 237 -9.74 1.48 2.44
C GLU A 237 -10.72 1.20 3.59
N SER A 238 -11.26 2.23 4.20
CA SER A 238 -12.36 2.13 5.13
C SER A 238 -13.66 2.19 4.35
N ILE A 239 -14.46 1.15 4.46
CA ILE A 239 -15.80 1.17 3.89
C ILE A 239 -16.74 1.55 5.02
N GLU A 240 -17.33 2.73 4.91
CA GLU A 240 -18.46 3.14 5.74
C GLU A 240 -19.61 3.46 4.79
N HIS A 241 -20.58 2.58 4.74
CA HIS A 241 -21.79 2.78 3.93
C HIS A 241 -23.00 2.75 4.86
N SER A 242 -23.80 3.80 4.79
CA SER A 242 -25.10 3.86 5.49
C SER A 242 -26.19 4.19 4.49
N HIS A 243 -27.21 3.35 4.41
CA HIS A 243 -28.40 3.61 3.62
C HIS A 243 -29.64 3.21 4.42
N GLY A 244 -30.40 4.19 4.88
CA GLY A 244 -31.52 3.96 5.79
C GLY A 244 -31.06 3.35 7.12
N SER A 245 -31.62 2.20 7.49
CA SER A 245 -31.25 1.45 8.70
C SER A 245 -30.12 0.43 8.51
N THR A 246 -29.49 0.39 7.32
CA THR A 246 -28.41 -0.56 7.00
C THR A 246 -27.07 0.12 7.08
N LEU A 247 -26.16 -0.45 7.86
CA LEU A 247 -24.79 0.00 8.05
C LEU A 247 -23.82 -1.08 7.54
N ALA A 248 -22.82 -0.68 6.77
CA ALA A 248 -21.69 -1.54 6.45
C ALA A 248 -20.40 -0.83 6.86
N ALA A 249 -19.58 -1.51 7.65
CA ALA A 249 -18.25 -1.04 8.05
C ALA A 249 -17.23 -2.12 7.74
N GLY A 250 -16.16 -1.77 7.04
CA GLY A 250 -15.19 -2.76 6.60
C GLY A 250 -13.79 -2.19 6.41
N PHE A 251 -12.87 -3.12 6.20
CA PHE A 251 -11.47 -2.86 5.93
C PHE A 251 -11.00 -3.78 4.80
N VAL A 252 -10.61 -3.20 3.69
CA VAL A 252 -10.33 -3.95 2.46
C VAL A 252 -9.05 -3.47 1.78
N PHE A 253 -8.46 -4.39 1.01
CA PHE A 253 -7.35 -4.13 0.10
C PHE A 253 -7.68 -4.67 -1.28
N ASP A 254 -7.35 -3.90 -2.32
CA ASP A 254 -7.32 -4.41 -3.69
C ASP A 254 -5.94 -5.03 -3.98
N LEU A 255 -5.93 -6.34 -4.20
CA LEU A 255 -4.70 -7.07 -4.48
C LEU A 255 -4.07 -6.69 -5.82
N ASN A 256 -4.84 -6.16 -6.78
CA ASN A 256 -4.28 -5.62 -8.02
C ASN A 256 -3.40 -4.41 -7.68
N THR A 257 -3.94 -3.44 -6.94
CA THR A 257 -3.20 -2.25 -6.50
C THR A 257 -2.00 -2.62 -5.62
N VAL A 258 -2.18 -3.57 -4.69
CA VAL A 258 -1.08 -4.05 -3.83
C VAL A 258 0.07 -4.63 -4.65
N PHE A 259 -0.24 -5.46 -5.65
CA PHE A 259 0.76 -6.06 -6.52
C PHE A 259 1.46 -5.02 -7.40
N GLU A 260 0.72 -4.12 -7.99
CA GLU A 260 1.23 -3.02 -8.82
C GLU A 260 2.19 -2.11 -8.04
N ASP A 261 1.78 -1.64 -6.85
CA ASP A 261 2.60 -0.77 -5.99
C ASP A 261 3.89 -1.47 -5.56
N TRP A 262 3.78 -2.75 -5.17
CA TRP A 262 4.94 -3.56 -4.81
C TRP A 262 5.88 -3.75 -6.00
N LEU A 263 5.36 -4.15 -7.16
CA LEU A 263 6.15 -4.39 -8.37
C LEU A 263 6.84 -3.09 -8.83
N THR A 264 6.11 -1.98 -8.82
CA THR A 264 6.66 -0.66 -9.15
C THR A 264 7.85 -0.31 -8.27
N THR A 265 7.70 -0.51 -6.96
CA THR A 265 8.76 -0.20 -5.98
C THR A 265 9.95 -1.16 -6.12
N ALA A 266 9.69 -2.44 -6.34
CA ALA A 266 10.73 -3.46 -6.51
C ALA A 266 11.54 -3.23 -7.80
N LEU A 267 10.85 -2.97 -8.94
CA LEU A 267 11.50 -2.66 -10.21
C LEU A 267 12.24 -1.30 -10.16
N ARG A 268 11.68 -0.29 -9.49
CA ARG A 268 12.39 0.98 -9.28
C ARG A 268 13.73 0.74 -8.60
N HIS A 269 13.75 -0.04 -7.54
CA HIS A 269 14.98 -0.33 -6.83
C HIS A 269 15.98 -1.10 -7.70
N ALA A 270 15.54 -2.15 -8.39
CA ALA A 270 16.38 -3.00 -9.22
C ALA A 270 16.93 -2.25 -10.45
N VAL A 271 16.08 -1.48 -11.15
CA VAL A 271 16.45 -0.80 -12.41
C VAL A 271 17.22 0.47 -12.16
N GLU A 272 16.71 1.40 -11.31
CA GLU A 272 17.36 2.70 -11.09
C GLU A 272 18.75 2.58 -10.47
N THR A 273 18.94 1.60 -9.55
CA THR A 273 20.24 1.40 -8.89
C THR A 273 21.31 0.90 -9.85
N ARG A 274 20.94 0.02 -10.79
CA ARG A 274 21.91 -0.68 -11.65
C ARG A 274 22.05 -0.04 -13.03
N TYR A 275 20.94 0.48 -13.58
CA TYR A 275 20.89 0.97 -14.98
C TYR A 275 20.58 2.47 -15.07
N GLY A 276 20.25 3.12 -13.95
CA GLY A 276 19.90 4.54 -13.93
C GLY A 276 18.49 4.80 -14.50
N GLY A 277 18.23 6.05 -14.87
CA GLY A 277 16.92 6.48 -15.34
C GLY A 277 15.92 6.63 -14.20
N THR A 278 14.62 6.67 -14.53
CA THR A 278 13.52 6.85 -13.58
C THR A 278 12.39 5.89 -13.88
N VAL A 279 11.97 5.09 -12.89
CA VAL A 279 10.80 4.22 -12.96
C VAL A 279 9.59 4.96 -12.38
N THR A 280 8.57 5.17 -13.22
CA THR A 280 7.36 5.91 -12.85
C THR A 280 6.15 4.97 -12.87
N GLY A 281 5.38 4.96 -11.78
CA GLY A 281 4.07 4.30 -11.74
C GLY A 281 2.96 5.21 -12.30
N GLN A 282 1.92 4.60 -12.88
CA GLN A 282 0.69 5.28 -13.31
C GLN A 282 0.91 6.52 -14.21
N HIS A 283 1.85 6.41 -15.16
CA HIS A 283 2.15 7.51 -16.07
C HIS A 283 0.94 7.83 -16.96
N GLN A 284 0.48 9.09 -16.93
CA GLN A 284 -0.67 9.51 -17.73
C GLN A 284 -0.25 9.95 -19.12
N MET A 285 -0.88 9.40 -20.15
CA MET A 285 -0.63 9.79 -21.54
C MET A 285 -1.92 9.71 -22.39
N HIS A 286 -1.94 10.46 -23.49
CA HIS A 286 -2.99 10.35 -24.50
C HIS A 286 -2.56 9.36 -25.61
N LEU A 287 -3.50 8.55 -26.09
CA LEU A 287 -3.27 7.64 -27.21
C LEU A 287 -3.14 8.38 -28.55
N ASP A 288 -3.63 9.61 -28.65
CA ASP A 288 -3.60 10.44 -29.83
C ASP A 288 -2.89 11.77 -29.63
N ARG A 289 -2.32 12.34 -30.69
CA ARG A 289 -1.62 13.64 -30.67
C ARG A 289 -2.54 14.81 -30.35
N ASP A 290 -3.79 14.71 -30.83
CA ASP A 290 -4.79 15.77 -30.69
C ASP A 290 -5.49 15.78 -29.32
N ARG A 291 -5.18 14.82 -28.46
CA ARG A 291 -5.74 14.64 -27.10
C ARG A 291 -7.28 14.52 -27.10
N ARG A 292 -7.85 13.90 -28.13
CA ARG A 292 -9.30 13.66 -28.27
C ARG A 292 -9.72 12.33 -27.65
N LEU A 293 -8.80 11.36 -27.57
CA LEU A 293 -9.04 10.08 -26.93
C LEU A 293 -8.82 10.15 -25.41
N PRO A 294 -9.46 9.27 -24.65
CA PRO A 294 -9.27 9.22 -23.20
C PRO A 294 -7.80 9.03 -22.81
N LEU A 295 -7.45 9.55 -21.63
CA LEU A 295 -6.17 9.28 -21.00
C LEU A 295 -6.04 7.80 -20.66
N VAL A 296 -4.88 7.25 -20.94
CA VAL A 296 -4.48 5.92 -20.51
C VAL A 296 -3.35 6.00 -19.51
N ARG A 297 -3.20 4.96 -18.69
CA ARG A 297 -2.24 4.91 -17.60
C ARG A 297 -1.58 3.54 -17.58
N PRO A 298 -0.41 3.38 -18.22
CA PRO A 298 0.43 2.20 -18.00
C PRO A 298 0.80 2.10 -16.51
N ASP A 299 0.79 0.89 -15.98
CA ASP A 299 1.09 0.67 -14.56
C ASP A 299 2.50 1.12 -14.23
N ILE A 300 3.49 0.75 -15.05
CA ILE A 300 4.90 1.08 -14.83
C ILE A 300 5.57 1.47 -16.16
N THR A 301 6.35 2.55 -16.13
CA THR A 301 7.19 3.00 -17.25
C THR A 301 8.60 3.30 -16.77
N TRP A 302 9.62 2.99 -17.59
CA TRP A 302 11.00 3.34 -17.32
C TRP A 302 11.49 4.38 -18.32
N TRP A 303 12.06 5.45 -17.82
CA TRP A 303 12.47 6.62 -18.59
C TRP A 303 13.96 6.94 -18.42
N HIS A 304 14.60 7.34 -19.50
CA HIS A 304 15.90 7.99 -19.46
C HIS A 304 15.78 9.40 -20.07
N GLY A 305 15.83 10.41 -19.24
CA GLY A 305 15.49 11.78 -19.62
C GLY A 305 14.04 11.89 -20.11
N ARG A 306 13.85 12.17 -21.41
CA ARG A 306 12.53 12.29 -22.05
C ARG A 306 12.12 11.06 -22.87
N GLN A 307 12.98 10.08 -22.97
CA GLN A 307 12.73 8.86 -23.73
C GLN A 307 12.18 7.77 -22.80
N CYS A 308 11.04 7.20 -23.16
CA CYS A 308 10.55 5.98 -22.55
C CYS A 308 11.34 4.80 -23.13
N LEU A 309 11.87 3.96 -22.25
CA LEU A 309 12.67 2.80 -22.61
C LEU A 309 11.91 1.49 -22.48
N ALA A 310 10.95 1.43 -21.53
CA ALA A 310 10.12 0.26 -21.33
C ALA A 310 8.75 0.61 -20.76
N VAL A 311 7.76 -0.22 -21.09
CA VAL A 311 6.41 -0.22 -20.52
C VAL A 311 6.09 -1.59 -19.95
N ILE A 312 5.59 -1.61 -18.73
CA ILE A 312 5.27 -2.82 -17.99
C ILE A 312 3.84 -2.70 -17.45
N ASP A 313 3.08 -3.76 -17.58
CA ASP A 313 1.72 -3.86 -17.09
C ASP A 313 1.62 -5.01 -16.09
N ALA A 314 1.13 -4.73 -14.89
CA ALA A 314 1.10 -5.63 -13.74
C ALA A 314 -0.28 -6.29 -13.62
N LYS A 315 -0.33 -7.62 -13.52
CA LYS A 315 -1.59 -8.36 -13.47
C LYS A 315 -1.61 -9.33 -12.28
N TYR A 316 -2.41 -9.01 -11.27
CA TYR A 316 -2.66 -9.90 -10.13
C TYR A 316 -3.67 -11.00 -10.51
N LYS A 317 -3.31 -11.82 -11.47
CA LYS A 317 -4.07 -13.00 -11.89
C LYS A 317 -3.11 -14.00 -12.50
N ALA A 318 -3.46 -15.27 -12.50
CA ALA A 318 -2.72 -16.25 -13.31
C ALA A 318 -3.20 -16.16 -14.76
N PRO A 319 -2.32 -15.91 -15.74
CA PRO A 319 -2.67 -16.14 -17.12
C PRO A 319 -2.90 -17.63 -17.28
N GLY A 320 -3.85 -18.05 -18.09
CA GLY A 320 -3.94 -19.46 -18.49
C GLY A 320 -2.66 -19.90 -19.24
N ASN A 321 -2.80 -20.74 -20.24
CA ASN A 321 -1.67 -21.14 -21.09
C ASN A 321 -1.16 -19.95 -21.95
N THR A 322 -2.04 -18.98 -22.24
CA THR A 322 -1.73 -17.77 -23.01
C THR A 322 -2.29 -16.54 -22.30
N PRO A 323 -1.66 -15.35 -22.46
CA PRO A 323 -2.20 -14.10 -21.93
C PRO A 323 -3.60 -13.81 -22.50
N PRO A 324 -4.51 -13.24 -21.68
CA PRO A 324 -5.80 -12.74 -22.17
C PRO A 324 -5.65 -11.71 -23.27
N ARG A 325 -6.58 -11.71 -24.23
CA ARG A 325 -6.54 -10.78 -25.38
C ARG A 325 -6.53 -9.32 -24.96
N ASP A 326 -7.30 -8.98 -23.95
CA ASP A 326 -7.42 -7.60 -23.46
C ASP A 326 -6.08 -7.08 -22.92
N ASP A 327 -5.33 -7.92 -22.18
CA ASP A 327 -4.00 -7.57 -21.67
C ASP A 327 -3.01 -7.33 -22.83
N ILE A 328 -3.09 -8.15 -23.89
CA ILE A 328 -2.25 -7.99 -25.08
C ILE A 328 -2.58 -6.68 -25.81
N TYR A 329 -3.87 -6.40 -26.06
CA TYR A 329 -4.30 -5.18 -26.75
C TYR A 329 -3.97 -3.91 -25.97
N GLN A 330 -4.15 -3.95 -24.67
CA GLN A 330 -3.78 -2.84 -23.79
C GLN A 330 -2.28 -2.52 -23.90
N LEU A 331 -1.43 -3.54 -23.76
CA LEU A 331 0.02 -3.37 -23.82
C LEU A 331 0.48 -2.97 -25.23
N LEU A 332 -0.12 -3.51 -26.31
CA LEU A 332 0.16 -3.10 -27.67
C LEU A 332 -0.14 -1.61 -27.90
N ALA A 333 -1.27 -1.11 -27.39
CA ALA A 333 -1.61 0.31 -27.46
C ALA A 333 -0.56 1.17 -26.77
N TYR A 334 -0.07 0.76 -25.60
CA TYR A 334 1.00 1.45 -24.89
C TYR A 334 2.32 1.45 -25.66
N CYS A 335 2.74 0.28 -26.18
CA CYS A 335 3.96 0.16 -26.99
C CYS A 335 3.90 1.05 -28.23
N THR A 336 2.76 1.07 -28.93
CA THR A 336 2.57 1.89 -30.12
C THR A 336 2.65 3.38 -29.80
N THR A 337 2.00 3.84 -28.72
CA THR A 337 1.99 5.25 -28.30
C THR A 337 3.37 5.72 -27.85
N LEU A 338 4.11 4.87 -27.16
CA LEU A 338 5.45 5.17 -26.64
C LEU A 338 6.57 4.87 -27.64
N ASN A 339 6.21 4.36 -28.84
CA ASN A 339 7.14 3.93 -29.88
C ASN A 339 8.17 2.90 -29.38
N LEU A 340 7.68 1.89 -28.65
CA LEU A 340 8.49 0.83 -28.07
C LEU A 340 8.35 -0.46 -28.89
N PRO A 341 9.48 -1.13 -29.23
CA PRO A 341 9.46 -2.40 -29.93
C PRO A 341 9.05 -3.57 -29.05
N ARG A 342 8.98 -3.35 -27.71
CA ARG A 342 8.71 -4.39 -26.73
C ARG A 342 7.90 -3.84 -25.55
N GLY A 343 6.96 -4.66 -25.05
CA GLY A 343 6.23 -4.43 -23.82
C GLY A 343 6.29 -5.65 -22.90
N HIS A 344 6.09 -5.46 -21.62
CA HIS A 344 6.22 -6.49 -20.59
C HIS A 344 4.92 -6.66 -19.82
N LEU A 345 4.39 -7.90 -19.76
CA LEU A 345 3.30 -8.31 -18.89
C LEU A 345 3.90 -9.06 -17.70
N VAL A 346 3.61 -8.64 -16.49
CA VAL A 346 4.08 -9.32 -15.27
C VAL A 346 2.88 -9.86 -14.50
N TYR A 347 2.77 -11.18 -14.41
CA TYR A 347 1.68 -11.87 -13.73
C TYR A 347 2.10 -12.38 -12.35
N ALA A 348 1.22 -12.20 -11.35
CA ALA A 348 1.37 -12.77 -10.01
C ALA A 348 1.01 -14.27 -10.02
N SER A 349 1.86 -15.10 -10.57
CA SER A 349 1.63 -16.55 -10.66
C SER A 349 2.94 -17.34 -10.63
N ALA A 350 2.89 -18.54 -10.04
CA ALA A 350 3.96 -19.52 -10.21
C ALA A 350 4.04 -19.98 -11.68
N GLY A 351 5.21 -20.32 -12.15
CA GLY A 351 5.40 -20.88 -13.49
C GLY A 351 6.81 -20.70 -14.02
N ALA A 352 7.02 -21.26 -15.21
CA ALA A 352 8.30 -21.27 -15.91
C ALA A 352 8.74 -19.88 -16.39
N GLU A 353 9.95 -19.85 -16.93
CA GLU A 353 10.64 -18.68 -17.48
C GLU A 353 9.78 -17.81 -18.39
N SER A 354 10.24 -16.56 -18.61
CA SER A 354 9.61 -15.56 -19.48
C SER A 354 9.37 -16.10 -20.88
N VAL A 355 8.18 -15.83 -21.43
CA VAL A 355 7.81 -16.21 -22.79
C VAL A 355 7.63 -14.96 -23.65
N THR A 356 8.24 -14.94 -24.83
CA THR A 356 8.11 -13.82 -25.78
C THR A 356 7.19 -14.18 -26.93
N TYR A 357 6.22 -13.31 -27.19
CA TYR A 357 5.29 -13.40 -28.33
C TYR A 357 5.58 -12.25 -29.29
N GLN A 358 5.79 -12.57 -30.58
CA GLN A 358 5.92 -11.57 -31.63
C GLN A 358 4.54 -11.32 -32.26
N LEU A 359 4.07 -10.09 -32.21
CA LEU A 359 2.78 -9.74 -32.78
C LEU A 359 2.88 -9.52 -34.29
N THR A 360 2.05 -10.25 -35.07
CA THR A 360 2.03 -10.15 -36.53
C THR A 360 1.62 -8.75 -36.98
N GLY A 361 2.37 -8.16 -37.91
CA GLY A 361 2.05 -6.87 -38.54
C GLY A 361 2.47 -5.63 -37.78
N SER A 362 2.64 -5.68 -36.45
CA SER A 362 3.07 -4.51 -35.63
C SER A 362 4.56 -4.47 -35.38
N GLY A 363 5.27 -5.60 -35.47
CA GLY A 363 6.67 -5.74 -35.07
C GLY A 363 6.91 -5.66 -33.56
N VAL A 364 5.86 -5.49 -32.76
CA VAL A 364 5.96 -5.41 -31.30
C VAL A 364 6.09 -6.80 -30.69
N HIS A 365 6.97 -6.92 -29.70
CA HIS A 365 7.16 -8.13 -28.90
C HIS A 365 6.49 -7.95 -27.54
N ILE A 366 5.69 -8.92 -27.12
CA ILE A 366 5.12 -9.00 -25.77
C ILE A 366 5.91 -10.03 -24.98
N VAL A 367 6.57 -9.60 -23.92
CA VAL A 367 7.30 -10.48 -23.00
C VAL A 367 6.44 -10.72 -21.77
N VAL A 368 6.12 -11.97 -21.53
CA VAL A 368 5.31 -12.39 -20.38
C VAL A 368 6.22 -12.91 -19.30
N HIS A 369 6.18 -12.30 -18.12
CA HIS A 369 6.88 -12.73 -16.94
C HIS A 369 5.90 -13.29 -15.91
N ARG A 370 6.38 -14.21 -15.09
CA ARG A 370 5.62 -14.76 -13.96
C ARG A 370 6.41 -14.57 -12.69
N VAL A 371 5.77 -14.06 -11.66
CA VAL A 371 6.36 -13.82 -10.34
C VAL A 371 5.56 -14.62 -9.33
N ASP A 372 6.18 -15.61 -8.72
CA ASP A 372 5.57 -16.45 -7.70
C ASP A 372 5.60 -15.74 -6.35
N LEU A 373 4.49 -15.11 -5.99
CA LEU A 373 4.35 -14.42 -4.71
C LEU A 373 4.38 -15.36 -3.49
N ALA A 374 4.24 -16.66 -3.66
CA ALA A 374 4.36 -17.64 -2.57
C ALA A 374 5.83 -18.03 -2.29
N ALA A 375 6.75 -17.72 -3.21
CA ALA A 375 8.17 -18.02 -3.05
C ALA A 375 8.80 -17.25 -1.87
N PRO A 376 9.89 -17.73 -1.25
CA PRO A 376 10.64 -16.98 -0.24
C PRO A 376 11.07 -15.60 -0.73
N VAL A 377 11.21 -14.62 0.18
CA VAL A 377 11.55 -13.23 -0.17
C VAL A 377 12.85 -13.12 -0.99
N THR A 378 13.85 -13.96 -0.69
CA THR A 378 15.09 -14.02 -1.46
C THR A 378 14.84 -14.39 -2.92
N HIS A 379 13.99 -15.39 -3.18
CA HIS A 379 13.60 -15.81 -4.52
C HIS A 379 12.74 -14.74 -5.22
N LEU A 380 11.89 -14.01 -4.48
CA LEU A 380 11.16 -12.88 -5.07
C LEU A 380 12.10 -11.80 -5.58
N HIS A 381 13.14 -11.46 -4.82
CA HIS A 381 14.16 -10.52 -5.28
C HIS A 381 14.88 -11.03 -6.53
N GLU A 382 15.28 -12.31 -6.58
CA GLU A 382 15.91 -12.93 -7.76
C GLU A 382 14.98 -12.90 -8.99
N GLN A 383 13.67 -13.14 -8.80
CA GLN A 383 12.69 -13.05 -9.87
C GLN A 383 12.56 -11.61 -10.40
N ILE A 384 12.56 -10.61 -9.51
CA ILE A 384 12.51 -9.19 -9.90
C ILE A 384 13.79 -8.77 -10.62
N GLU A 385 14.97 -9.22 -10.20
CA GLU A 385 16.23 -8.97 -10.91
C GLU A 385 16.18 -9.53 -12.34
N LYS A 386 15.66 -10.75 -12.55
CA LYS A 386 15.47 -11.33 -13.89
C LYS A 386 14.50 -10.50 -14.75
N VAL A 387 13.41 -10.01 -14.16
CA VAL A 387 12.48 -9.11 -14.86
C VAL A 387 13.18 -7.81 -15.23
N ALA A 388 13.94 -7.22 -14.33
CA ALA A 388 14.70 -5.99 -14.56
C ALA A 388 15.75 -6.18 -15.68
N GLU A 389 16.48 -7.29 -15.68
CA GLU A 389 17.41 -7.65 -16.75
C GLU A 389 16.72 -7.79 -18.12
N ALA A 390 15.56 -8.42 -18.16
CA ALA A 390 14.78 -8.56 -19.40
C ALA A 390 14.24 -7.21 -19.92
N ILE A 391 13.87 -6.29 -19.04
CA ILE A 391 13.42 -4.94 -19.36
C ILE A 391 14.57 -4.11 -19.96
N THR A 392 15.78 -4.24 -19.40
CA THR A 392 16.94 -3.44 -19.75
C THR A 392 17.77 -4.01 -20.91
N SER A 393 17.59 -5.29 -21.25
CA SER A 393 18.35 -5.99 -22.30
C SER A 393 18.17 -5.42 -23.74
N VAL A 394 17.24 -4.49 -23.94
CA VAL A 394 16.91 -3.88 -25.26
C VAL A 394 17.87 -2.74 -25.63
N GLU A 395 18.50 -2.08 -24.66
CA GLU A 395 19.42 -0.94 -24.92
C GLU A 395 20.67 -1.34 -25.73
N VAL A 396 21.16 -2.56 -25.55
CA VAL A 396 22.37 -3.04 -26.24
C VAL A 396 22.18 -3.15 -27.75
N ALA A 397 20.94 -3.31 -28.25
CA ALA A 397 20.64 -3.37 -29.67
C ALA A 397 20.43 -2.00 -30.33
N SER A 398 20.21 -0.94 -29.56
CA SER A 398 19.88 0.42 -30.03
C SER A 398 21.03 1.42 -29.99
N GLY A 399 22.25 1.01 -29.63
CA GLY A 399 23.45 1.83 -29.72
C GLY A 399 23.66 2.91 -28.65
N VAL A 400 22.87 2.88 -27.56
CA VAL A 400 23.14 3.71 -26.37
C VAL A 400 23.85 2.83 -25.35
N SER A 401 25.18 2.94 -25.28
CA SER A 401 26.04 2.26 -24.32
C SER A 401 25.86 2.86 -22.94
N ALA A 402 25.03 2.25 -22.10
CA ALA A 402 25.06 2.51 -20.68
C ALA A 402 26.27 1.76 -20.07
N THR A 403 27.39 2.44 -19.89
CA THR A 403 28.52 1.92 -19.15
C THR A 403 28.15 1.81 -17.67
N PRO A 404 28.29 0.64 -17.02
CA PRO A 404 28.03 0.54 -15.59
C PRO A 404 28.99 1.46 -14.84
N THR A 405 28.47 2.37 -14.04
CA THR A 405 29.28 3.17 -13.10
C THR A 405 29.84 2.22 -12.05
N ALA A 406 31.14 1.86 -12.21
CA ALA A 406 31.88 1.20 -11.15
C ALA A 406 31.91 2.13 -9.92
N GLY A 407 31.45 1.63 -8.78
CA GLY A 407 31.55 2.32 -7.52
C GLY A 407 33.04 2.64 -7.18
N PRO A 408 33.31 3.70 -6.41
CA PRO A 408 34.67 4.07 -6.08
C PRO A 408 35.31 3.01 -5.20
N ASP A 409 36.30 2.30 -5.75
CA ASP A 409 37.22 1.46 -5.00
C ASP A 409 37.97 2.33 -3.98
N ALA A 410 37.87 1.96 -2.73
CA ALA A 410 38.62 2.53 -1.64
C ALA A 410 40.11 2.17 -1.81
N ALA A 411 40.86 3.08 -2.37
CA ALA A 411 42.32 2.98 -2.41
C ALA A 411 42.85 3.06 -0.97
N VAL A 412 43.31 1.96 -0.45
CA VAL A 412 44.16 1.89 0.72
C VAL A 412 45.50 2.51 0.34
N LYS A 413 45.85 3.69 0.87
CA LYS A 413 47.17 4.26 0.84
C LYS A 413 48.02 3.67 1.95
N ASP A 414 48.89 2.77 1.60
CA ASP A 414 50.09 2.44 2.39
C ASP A 414 51.01 3.66 2.44
N GLY A 415 51.13 4.25 3.61
CA GLY A 415 52.09 5.31 3.93
C GLY A 415 53.33 4.74 4.53
N GLY A 416 54.35 4.42 3.68
CA GLY A 416 55.70 4.18 4.17
C GLY A 416 56.38 5.51 4.49
N TYR A 417 56.91 5.62 5.69
CA TYR A 417 57.90 6.66 6.07
C TYR A 417 59.29 6.15 5.73
N PRO A 418 60.18 6.98 5.17
CA PRO A 418 61.62 6.76 5.18
C PRO A 418 62.26 7.50 6.35
N SER A 419 63.20 6.80 6.98
CA SER A 419 64.30 7.18 7.88
C SER A 419 64.60 8.65 8.11
#